data_48ac5210622701a63d37bce0281efcec
#
_entry.id   48ac5210622701a63d37bce0281efcec
#
_cell.length_a   1.000
_cell.length_b   1.000
_cell.length_c   1.000
_cell.angle_alpha   90.00
_cell.angle_beta   90.00
_cell.angle_gamma   90.00
#
_symmetry.space_group_name_H-M   'P 1'
#
loop_
_entity.id
_entity.type
_entity.pdbx_description
1 polymer ?
#
loop_
_entity_poly.entity_id
_entity_poly.type
_entity_poly.pdbx_seq_one_letter_code
_entity_poly.pdbx_strand_id
1 'polypeptide(L)'
;MYKRQVSKPVIFLSFKKPKFNEEEMRQLYAFDLFLEIMDGGYSSRLTENLVNTQKVALDTFISNDTYNEFPNLVIVGGTPRDNVKPIELKSHLLEQFSDESINTITDEELSSAKARIRANNIYKFDSVFYQAMQVGMLETKDMSWKLLDDYYKISESISLDEIKSAGKTYITGNEPLVTILRPKK
;
A
#
# COMPACT_ATOMS: atom_id res chain seq x y z
N MET A 1 -20.59 -5.44 -24.89
CA MET A 1 -19.66 -4.55 -24.14
C MET A 1 -20.35 -4.12 -22.84
N TYR A 2 -19.95 -4.67 -21.68
CA TYR A 2 -20.53 -4.31 -20.41
C TYR A 2 -19.95 -2.96 -19.96
N LYS A 3 -20.77 -1.91 -19.93
CA LYS A 3 -20.40 -0.62 -19.32
C LYS A 3 -20.68 -0.71 -17.83
N ARG A 4 -19.65 -0.92 -17.01
CA ARG A 4 -19.75 -0.76 -15.55
C ARG A 4 -19.71 0.74 -15.25
N GLN A 5 -20.69 1.22 -14.49
CA GLN A 5 -20.72 2.59 -13.96
C GLN A 5 -20.45 2.52 -12.47
N VAL A 6 -19.68 3.48 -11.98
CA VAL A 6 -19.54 3.69 -10.52
C VAL A 6 -20.73 4.48 -10.02
N SER A 7 -21.21 4.18 -8.82
CA SER A 7 -22.30 4.92 -8.16
C SER A 7 -21.81 6.19 -7.48
N LYS A 8 -20.55 6.22 -7.04
CA LYS A 8 -19.87 7.35 -6.41
C LYS A 8 -18.54 7.63 -7.10
N PRO A 9 -18.04 8.88 -7.04
CA PRO A 9 -16.71 9.18 -7.57
C PRO A 9 -15.63 8.47 -6.76
N VAL A 10 -14.55 8.07 -7.44
CA VAL A 10 -13.36 7.48 -6.79
C VAL A 10 -12.14 8.25 -7.28
N ILE A 11 -11.23 8.57 -6.37
CA ILE A 11 -9.96 9.19 -6.71
C ILE A 11 -8.82 8.17 -6.59
N PHE A 12 -7.86 8.27 -7.50
CA PHE A 12 -6.64 7.47 -7.53
C PHE A 12 -5.43 8.40 -7.64
N LEU A 13 -4.45 8.18 -6.77
CA LEU A 13 -3.13 8.78 -6.80
C LEU A 13 -2.15 7.66 -7.14
N SER A 14 -1.55 7.73 -8.33
CA SER A 14 -0.66 6.68 -8.83
C SER A 14 0.78 7.16 -8.79
N PHE A 15 1.61 6.53 -7.97
CA PHE A 15 3.03 6.81 -7.82
C PHE A 15 3.85 5.78 -8.58
N LYS A 16 4.92 6.21 -9.22
CA LYS A 16 5.84 5.29 -9.91
C LYS A 16 6.64 4.47 -8.90
N LYS A 17 6.72 3.18 -9.15
CA LYS A 17 7.55 2.24 -8.41
C LYS A 17 8.52 1.55 -9.37
N PRO A 18 9.82 1.40 -9.02
CA PRO A 18 10.76 0.64 -9.83
C PRO A 18 10.35 -0.85 -9.88
N LYS A 19 10.90 -1.60 -10.83
CA LYS A 19 10.79 -3.05 -10.84
C LYS A 19 11.43 -3.64 -9.58
N PHE A 20 11.04 -4.87 -9.24
CA PHE A 20 11.70 -5.60 -8.18
C PHE A 20 13.20 -5.80 -8.50
N ASN A 21 14.06 -5.56 -7.53
CA ASN A 21 15.50 -5.77 -7.60
C ASN A 21 15.98 -6.38 -6.28
N GLU A 22 16.68 -7.52 -6.36
CA GLU A 22 17.18 -8.21 -5.16
C GLU A 22 18.18 -7.36 -4.37
N GLU A 23 18.97 -6.50 -5.03
CA GLU A 23 19.88 -5.57 -4.35
C GLU A 23 19.16 -4.51 -3.51
N GLU A 24 17.94 -4.14 -3.90
CA GLU A 24 17.10 -3.17 -3.22
C GLU A 24 15.95 -3.82 -2.40
N MET A 25 15.96 -5.14 -2.32
CA MET A 25 14.89 -5.95 -1.71
C MET A 25 14.51 -5.45 -0.31
N ARG A 26 15.50 -5.15 0.52
CA ARG A 26 15.27 -4.65 1.88
C ARG A 26 14.50 -3.32 1.89
N GLN A 27 14.81 -2.41 0.97
CA GLN A 27 14.13 -1.13 0.84
C GLN A 27 12.70 -1.30 0.32
N LEU A 28 12.47 -2.23 -0.61
CA LEU A 28 11.13 -2.56 -1.11
C LEU A 28 10.25 -3.18 -0.02
N TYR A 29 10.82 -4.04 0.83
CA TYR A 29 10.10 -4.63 1.97
C TYR A 29 9.84 -3.60 3.08
N ALA A 30 10.75 -2.65 3.29
CA ALA A 30 10.49 -1.51 4.17
C ALA A 30 9.32 -0.66 3.65
N PHE A 31 9.24 -0.48 2.34
CA PHE A 31 8.13 0.21 1.71
C PHE A 31 6.80 -0.54 1.86
N ASP A 32 6.80 -1.88 1.72
CA ASP A 32 5.59 -2.68 1.97
C ASP A 32 5.09 -2.54 3.41
N LEU A 33 6.01 -2.58 4.39
CA LEU A 33 5.67 -2.33 5.79
C LEU A 33 5.11 -0.92 6.01
N PHE A 34 5.68 0.09 5.34
CA PHE A 34 5.13 1.44 5.35
C PHE A 34 3.69 1.46 4.84
N LEU A 35 3.43 0.83 3.69
CA LEU A 35 2.07 0.75 3.12
C LEU A 35 1.11 -0.01 4.03
N GLU A 36 1.58 -1.06 4.72
CA GLU A 36 0.79 -1.80 5.72
C GLU A 36 0.40 -0.94 6.93
N ILE A 37 1.27 -0.02 7.37
CA ILE A 37 0.93 0.98 8.41
C ILE A 37 -0.14 1.94 7.88
N MET A 38 -0.02 2.36 6.63
CA MET A 38 -0.94 3.33 6.04
C MET A 38 -2.33 2.74 5.78
N ASP A 39 -2.44 1.47 5.30
CA ASP A 39 -3.72 0.88 4.87
C ASP A 39 -3.88 -0.62 5.19
N GLY A 40 -3.16 -1.17 6.15
CA GLY A 40 -3.16 -2.61 6.46
C GLY A 40 -4.36 -3.10 7.29
N GLY A 41 -5.43 -2.34 7.46
CA GLY A 41 -6.62 -2.76 8.19
C GLY A 41 -7.41 -1.63 8.85
N TYR A 42 -8.39 -2.00 9.68
CA TYR A 42 -9.33 -1.05 10.29
C TYR A 42 -8.68 0.03 11.16
N SER A 43 -7.52 -0.25 11.76
CA SER A 43 -6.75 0.68 12.59
C SER A 43 -5.57 1.31 11.83
N SER A 44 -5.54 1.18 10.52
CA SER A 44 -4.52 1.81 9.69
C SER A 44 -4.72 3.33 9.61
N ARG A 45 -3.63 4.07 9.35
CA ARG A 45 -3.65 5.54 9.40
C ARG A 45 -4.67 6.17 8.47
N LEU A 46 -4.78 5.70 7.23
CA LEU A 46 -5.76 6.25 6.28
C LEU A 46 -7.18 6.05 6.75
N THR A 47 -7.51 4.84 7.21
CA THR A 47 -8.85 4.53 7.73
C THR A 47 -9.16 5.36 8.97
N GLU A 48 -8.25 5.38 9.96
CA GLU A 48 -8.48 6.10 11.21
C GLU A 48 -8.59 7.61 10.99
N ASN A 49 -7.69 8.19 10.20
CA ASN A 49 -7.69 9.63 10.00
C ASN A 49 -8.81 10.11 9.07
N LEU A 50 -8.97 9.47 7.89
CA LEU A 50 -9.82 10.00 6.83
C LEU A 50 -11.26 9.47 6.88
N VAL A 51 -11.46 8.23 7.37
CA VAL A 51 -12.78 7.61 7.44
C VAL A 51 -13.43 7.83 8.81
N ASN A 52 -12.68 7.54 9.89
CA ASN A 52 -13.24 7.56 11.25
C ASN A 52 -13.22 8.95 11.87
N THR A 53 -12.08 9.65 11.82
CA THR A 53 -11.86 10.93 12.53
C THR A 53 -12.33 12.12 11.70
N GLN A 54 -11.71 12.39 10.55
CA GLN A 54 -12.04 13.54 9.70
C GLN A 54 -13.36 13.35 8.95
N LYS A 55 -13.75 12.09 8.70
CA LYS A 55 -15.00 11.73 8.00
C LYS A 55 -15.10 12.37 6.62
N VAL A 56 -13.99 12.45 5.90
CA VAL A 56 -13.90 12.98 4.53
C VAL A 56 -13.99 11.89 3.47
N ALA A 57 -13.67 10.64 3.82
CA ALA A 57 -13.76 9.47 2.96
C ALA A 57 -14.80 8.47 3.48
N LEU A 58 -15.39 7.68 2.57
CA LEU A 58 -16.19 6.49 2.88
C LEU A 58 -15.29 5.27 3.05
N ASP A 59 -14.28 5.19 2.21
CA ASP A 59 -13.23 4.16 2.20
C ASP A 59 -11.93 4.74 1.69
N THR A 60 -10.84 4.07 2.00
CA THR A 60 -9.50 4.28 1.43
C THR A 60 -8.91 2.93 1.05
N PHE A 61 -7.98 2.93 0.12
CA PHE A 61 -7.26 1.72 -0.27
C PHE A 61 -5.88 2.04 -0.82
N ILE A 62 -4.97 1.07 -0.64
CA ILE A 62 -3.67 1.04 -1.30
C ILE A 62 -3.54 -0.26 -2.09
N SER A 63 -3.03 -0.17 -3.31
CA SER A 63 -2.69 -1.32 -4.14
C SER A 63 -1.22 -1.26 -4.51
N ASN A 64 -0.48 -2.32 -4.20
CA ASN A 64 0.93 -2.50 -4.49
C ASN A 64 1.21 -3.96 -4.88
N ASP A 65 2.08 -4.18 -5.87
CA ASP A 65 2.67 -5.47 -6.18
C ASP A 65 4.17 -5.40 -5.90
N THR A 66 4.66 -6.10 -4.86
CA THR A 66 6.06 -6.08 -4.45
C THR A 66 6.95 -6.73 -5.48
N TYR A 67 6.52 -7.85 -6.04
CA TYR A 67 7.28 -8.67 -6.98
C TYR A 67 6.90 -8.37 -8.43
N ASN A 68 7.16 -7.16 -8.87
CA ASN A 68 6.87 -6.75 -10.24
C ASN A 68 8.11 -6.87 -11.14
N GLU A 69 7.96 -7.56 -12.26
CA GLU A 69 9.00 -7.75 -13.28
C GLU A 69 9.38 -6.43 -13.97
N PHE A 70 8.42 -5.54 -14.15
CA PHE A 70 8.59 -4.24 -14.80
C PHE A 70 8.26 -3.09 -13.85
N PRO A 71 8.73 -1.84 -14.13
CA PRO A 71 8.28 -0.67 -13.37
C PRO A 71 6.76 -0.63 -13.30
N ASN A 72 6.22 -0.38 -12.11
CA ASN A 72 4.79 -0.46 -11.83
C ASN A 72 4.32 0.79 -11.06
N LEU A 73 3.08 0.76 -10.62
CA LEU A 73 2.45 1.82 -9.87
C LEU A 73 2.06 1.34 -8.47
N VAL A 74 2.29 2.18 -7.49
CA VAL A 74 1.57 2.13 -6.23
C VAL A 74 0.36 3.05 -6.36
N ILE A 75 -0.81 2.52 -6.09
CA ILE A 75 -2.06 3.26 -6.22
C ILE A 75 -2.65 3.48 -4.83
N VAL A 76 -2.77 4.74 -4.45
CA VAL A 76 -3.50 5.16 -3.25
C VAL A 76 -4.81 5.77 -3.71
N GLY A 77 -5.91 5.39 -3.09
CA GLY A 77 -7.20 5.92 -3.50
C GLY A 77 -8.24 5.94 -2.41
N GLY A 78 -9.41 6.43 -2.76
CA GLY A 78 -10.56 6.45 -1.87
C GLY A 78 -11.82 7.01 -2.51
N THR A 79 -12.93 6.75 -1.84
CA THR A 79 -14.25 7.26 -2.19
C THR A 79 -14.60 8.41 -1.24
N PRO A 80 -14.78 9.65 -1.74
CA PRO A 80 -15.14 10.77 -0.89
C PRO A 80 -16.57 10.62 -0.32
N ARG A 81 -16.83 11.20 0.83
CA ARG A 81 -18.21 11.37 1.32
C ARG A 81 -19.00 12.35 0.45
N ASP A 82 -20.32 12.30 0.52
CA ASP A 82 -21.22 13.05 -0.37
C ASP A 82 -21.02 14.59 -0.30
N ASN A 83 -20.54 15.09 0.83
CA ASN A 83 -20.25 16.51 1.06
C ASN A 83 -18.79 16.92 0.74
N VAL A 84 -17.96 16.00 0.24
CA VAL A 84 -16.55 16.21 -0.06
C VAL A 84 -16.31 16.02 -1.55
N LYS A 85 -15.66 16.99 -2.20
CA LYS A 85 -15.29 16.85 -3.62
C LYS A 85 -14.10 15.90 -3.76
N PRO A 86 -14.02 15.12 -4.85
CA PRO A 86 -12.87 14.22 -5.08
C PRO A 86 -11.52 14.96 -5.01
N ILE A 87 -11.46 16.20 -5.49
CA ILE A 87 -10.22 16.99 -5.45
C ILE A 87 -9.84 17.43 -4.03
N GLU A 88 -10.79 17.59 -3.14
CA GLU A 88 -10.54 17.88 -1.73
C GLU A 88 -9.99 16.62 -1.03
N LEU A 89 -10.54 15.45 -1.32
CA LEU A 89 -10.00 14.18 -0.81
C LEU A 89 -8.56 13.94 -1.27
N LYS A 90 -8.17 14.39 -2.48
CA LYS A 90 -6.76 14.37 -2.92
C LYS A 90 -5.86 15.04 -1.89
N SER A 91 -6.21 16.24 -1.45
CA SER A 91 -5.38 17.02 -0.51
C SER A 91 -5.24 16.29 0.83
N HIS A 92 -6.35 15.74 1.35
CA HIS A 92 -6.33 14.95 2.58
C HIS A 92 -5.50 13.67 2.44
N LEU A 93 -5.56 12.97 1.29
CA LEU A 93 -4.73 11.80 1.03
C LEU A 93 -3.24 12.19 0.99
N LEU A 94 -2.86 13.25 0.26
CA LEU A 94 -1.47 13.68 0.15
C LEU A 94 -0.90 14.13 1.50
N GLU A 95 -1.70 14.77 2.35
CA GLU A 95 -1.31 15.16 3.69
C GLU A 95 -0.89 13.97 4.56
N GLN A 96 -1.55 12.80 4.41
CA GLN A 96 -1.18 11.58 5.13
C GLN A 96 0.20 11.05 4.74
N PHE A 97 0.71 11.43 3.57
CA PHE A 97 2.02 11.05 3.06
C PHE A 97 3.05 12.19 3.10
N SER A 98 2.75 13.29 3.81
CA SER A 98 3.72 14.37 4.04
C SER A 98 4.87 13.89 4.94
N ASP A 99 6.02 14.54 4.83
CA ASP A 99 7.17 14.27 5.69
C ASP A 99 6.82 14.39 7.18
N GLU A 100 5.98 15.36 7.52
CA GLU A 100 5.50 15.57 8.88
C GLU A 100 4.70 14.35 9.37
N SER A 101 3.74 13.87 8.57
CA SER A 101 2.94 12.69 8.90
C SER A 101 3.81 11.43 9.00
N ILE A 102 4.72 11.21 8.05
CA ILE A 102 5.63 10.05 8.06
C ILE A 102 6.52 10.06 9.31
N ASN A 103 7.03 11.23 9.71
CA ASN A 103 7.88 11.33 10.90
C ASN A 103 7.16 10.97 12.21
N THR A 104 5.84 11.06 12.27
CA THR A 104 5.04 10.66 13.45
C THR A 104 4.77 9.16 13.55
N ILE A 105 5.21 8.34 12.60
CA ILE A 105 5.06 6.87 12.67
C ILE A 105 5.84 6.35 13.90
N THR A 106 5.20 5.47 14.67
CA THR A 106 5.71 4.95 15.94
C THR A 106 6.16 3.49 15.84
N ASP A 107 6.94 3.04 16.83
CA ASP A 107 7.35 1.63 16.95
C ASP A 107 6.15 0.70 17.21
N GLU A 108 5.09 1.17 17.87
CA GLU A 108 3.86 0.41 18.07
C GLU A 108 3.15 0.14 16.75
N GLU A 109 3.08 1.13 15.87
CA GLU A 109 2.48 0.96 14.53
C GLU A 109 3.30 -0.02 13.69
N LEU A 110 4.64 0.07 13.74
CA LEU A 110 5.53 -0.87 13.08
C LEU A 110 5.35 -2.29 13.63
N SER A 111 5.33 -2.46 14.94
CA SER A 111 5.13 -3.76 15.60
C SER A 111 3.77 -4.36 15.20
N SER A 112 2.72 -3.55 15.16
CA SER A 112 1.39 -3.96 14.73
C SER A 112 1.34 -4.38 13.26
N ALA A 113 2.02 -3.64 12.37
CA ALA A 113 2.12 -4.00 10.95
C ALA A 113 2.86 -5.33 10.76
N LYS A 114 3.99 -5.54 11.43
CA LYS A 114 4.72 -6.81 11.41
C LYS A 114 3.86 -7.97 11.92
N ALA A 115 3.11 -7.76 13.00
CA ALA A 115 2.20 -8.79 13.54
C ALA A 115 1.07 -9.15 12.56
N ARG A 116 0.50 -8.16 11.84
CA ARG A 116 -0.53 -8.42 10.81
C ARG A 116 0.04 -9.20 9.63
N ILE A 117 1.21 -8.81 9.11
CA ILE A 117 1.89 -9.55 8.03
C ILE A 117 2.15 -11.00 8.47
N ARG A 118 2.62 -11.20 9.70
CA ARG A 118 2.87 -12.54 10.26
C ARG A 118 1.59 -13.38 10.31
N ALA A 119 0.52 -12.82 10.85
CA ALA A 119 -0.77 -13.50 10.95
C ALA A 119 -1.33 -13.85 9.56
N ASN A 120 -1.29 -12.90 8.62
CA ASN A 120 -1.74 -13.11 7.25
C ASN A 120 -0.94 -14.22 6.55
N ASN A 121 0.37 -14.30 6.77
CA ASN A 121 1.20 -15.36 6.21
C ASN A 121 0.84 -16.73 6.77
N ILE A 122 0.68 -16.86 8.08
CA ILE A 122 0.29 -18.14 8.70
C ILE A 122 -1.01 -18.66 8.08
N TYR A 123 -2.05 -17.82 7.99
CA TYR A 123 -3.34 -18.22 7.40
C TYR A 123 -3.25 -18.55 5.91
N LYS A 124 -2.43 -17.82 5.17
CA LYS A 124 -2.26 -18.05 3.73
C LYS A 124 -1.50 -19.34 3.44
N PHE A 125 -0.49 -19.66 4.24
CA PHE A 125 0.32 -20.88 4.08
C PHE A 125 -0.38 -22.16 4.57
N ASP A 126 -1.51 -22.09 5.24
CA ASP A 126 -2.34 -23.27 5.52
C ASP A 126 -2.99 -23.85 4.25
N SER A 127 -3.07 -23.09 3.17
CA SER A 127 -3.64 -23.54 1.90
C SER A 127 -2.54 -23.99 0.93
N VAL A 128 -2.51 -25.30 0.61
CA VAL A 128 -1.60 -25.86 -0.42
C VAL A 128 -1.82 -25.18 -1.79
N PHE A 129 -3.06 -24.86 -2.13
CA PHE A 129 -3.37 -24.13 -3.36
C PHE A 129 -2.73 -22.74 -3.36
N TYR A 130 -2.81 -22.01 -2.24
CA TYR A 130 -2.22 -20.68 -2.13
C TYR A 130 -0.68 -20.74 -2.22
N GLN A 131 -0.06 -21.72 -1.55
CA GLN A 131 1.39 -21.94 -1.67
C GLN A 131 1.81 -22.19 -3.12
N ALA A 132 1.14 -23.12 -3.81
CA ALA A 132 1.43 -23.41 -5.21
C ALA A 132 1.24 -22.19 -6.12
N MET A 133 0.20 -21.37 -5.86
CA MET A 133 -0.06 -20.15 -6.60
C MET A 133 1.07 -19.13 -6.40
N GLN A 134 1.54 -18.90 -5.17
CA GLN A 134 2.62 -17.96 -4.87
C GLN A 134 3.94 -18.39 -5.52
N VAL A 135 4.30 -19.66 -5.39
CA VAL A 135 5.48 -20.23 -6.07
C VAL A 135 5.37 -20.05 -7.58
N GLY A 136 4.24 -20.43 -8.18
CA GLY A 136 4.02 -20.29 -9.61
C GLY A 136 4.06 -18.83 -10.09
N MET A 137 3.54 -17.89 -9.31
CA MET A 137 3.60 -16.46 -9.64
C MET A 137 5.03 -15.92 -9.67
N LEU A 138 5.89 -16.33 -8.74
CA LEU A 138 7.28 -15.91 -8.71
C LEU A 138 8.08 -16.55 -9.84
N GLU A 139 7.97 -17.87 -9.99
CA GLU A 139 8.70 -18.60 -11.03
C GLU A 139 8.31 -18.17 -12.46
N THR A 140 7.07 -17.78 -12.70
CA THR A 140 6.65 -17.23 -14.01
C THR A 140 7.21 -15.84 -14.29
N LYS A 141 7.70 -15.13 -13.27
CA LYS A 141 8.38 -13.82 -13.37
C LYS A 141 9.90 -13.96 -13.34
N ASP A 142 10.43 -15.17 -13.47
CA ASP A 142 11.87 -15.47 -13.33
C ASP A 142 12.44 -15.04 -11.96
N MET A 143 11.60 -15.16 -10.92
CA MET A 143 11.94 -14.84 -9.52
C MET A 143 11.90 -16.09 -8.68
N SER A 144 12.89 -16.29 -7.81
CA SER A 144 12.93 -17.48 -6.95
C SER A 144 11.81 -17.50 -5.93
N TRP A 145 11.16 -18.64 -5.74
CA TRP A 145 10.18 -18.85 -4.66
C TRP A 145 10.75 -18.61 -3.26
N LYS A 146 12.09 -18.68 -3.08
CA LYS A 146 12.77 -18.41 -1.80
C LYS A 146 12.54 -16.97 -1.30
N LEU A 147 12.19 -16.05 -2.20
CA LEU A 147 11.84 -14.68 -1.83
C LEU A 147 10.66 -14.62 -0.85
N LEU A 148 9.79 -15.63 -0.81
CA LEU A 148 8.69 -15.70 0.17
C LEU A 148 9.21 -15.87 1.60
N ASP A 149 10.23 -16.71 1.79
CA ASP A 149 10.89 -16.91 3.08
C ASP A 149 11.73 -15.70 3.48
N ASP A 150 12.44 -15.12 2.51
CA ASP A 150 13.32 -13.97 2.73
C ASP A 150 12.49 -12.71 3.08
N TYR A 151 11.33 -12.52 2.44
CA TYR A 151 10.41 -11.44 2.79
C TYR A 151 10.12 -11.43 4.28
N TYR A 152 9.78 -12.60 4.83
CA TYR A 152 9.42 -12.72 6.23
C TYR A 152 10.59 -12.39 7.17
N LYS A 153 11.76 -13.02 6.93
CA LYS A 153 12.96 -12.83 7.76
C LYS A 153 13.44 -11.39 7.73
N ILE A 154 13.47 -10.78 6.54
CA ILE A 154 13.93 -9.41 6.35
C ILE A 154 12.97 -8.43 6.99
N SER A 155 11.66 -8.57 6.75
CA SER A 155 10.63 -7.68 7.29
C SER A 155 10.66 -7.58 8.81
N GLU A 156 10.93 -8.69 9.53
CA GLU A 156 11.08 -8.68 10.99
C GLU A 156 12.26 -7.82 11.47
N SER A 157 13.32 -7.71 10.68
CA SER A 157 14.54 -6.97 11.03
C SER A 157 14.53 -5.49 10.60
N ILE A 158 13.52 -5.05 9.85
CA ILE A 158 13.42 -3.68 9.34
C ILE A 158 13.12 -2.72 10.50
N SER A 159 13.87 -1.63 10.54
CA SER A 159 13.74 -0.57 11.55
C SER A 159 12.71 0.49 11.16
N LEU A 160 12.31 1.31 12.12
CA LEU A 160 11.40 2.44 11.91
C LEU A 160 11.99 3.48 10.95
N ASP A 161 13.31 3.73 11.04
CA ASP A 161 13.99 4.70 10.16
C ASP A 161 13.98 4.23 8.70
N GLU A 162 14.17 2.92 8.45
CA GLU A 162 14.10 2.35 7.11
C GLU A 162 12.70 2.49 6.50
N ILE A 163 11.65 2.29 7.29
CA ILE A 163 10.26 2.48 6.86
C ILE A 163 9.98 3.93 6.49
N LYS A 164 10.37 4.87 7.37
CA LYS A 164 10.22 6.31 7.11
C LYS A 164 10.99 6.74 5.87
N SER A 165 12.21 6.25 5.70
CA SER A 165 13.04 6.51 4.52
C SER A 165 12.39 5.99 3.24
N ALA A 166 11.87 4.75 3.26
CA ALA A 166 11.20 4.15 2.12
C ALA A 166 9.92 4.92 1.72
N GLY A 167 9.09 5.30 2.69
CA GLY A 167 7.89 6.12 2.46
C GLY A 167 8.22 7.45 1.78
N LYS A 168 9.28 8.14 2.26
CA LYS A 168 9.75 9.39 1.64
C LYS A 168 10.29 9.17 0.23
N THR A 169 11.07 8.12 0.00
CA THR A 169 11.67 7.84 -1.30
C THR A 169 10.62 7.54 -2.37
N TYR A 170 9.62 6.72 -2.05
CA TYR A 170 8.68 6.23 -3.06
C TYR A 170 7.40 7.06 -3.19
N ILE A 171 7.02 7.80 -2.15
CA ILE A 171 5.79 8.61 -2.16
C ILE A 171 6.10 10.10 -2.13
N THR A 172 6.69 10.63 -1.05
CA THR A 172 6.82 12.08 -0.84
C THR A 172 7.68 12.75 -1.91
N GLY A 173 8.73 12.07 -2.36
CA GLY A 173 9.63 12.57 -3.42
C GLY A 173 9.05 12.53 -4.84
N ASN A 174 7.82 12.01 -5.01
CA ASN A 174 7.22 11.78 -6.32
C ASN A 174 5.85 12.46 -6.45
N GLU A 175 5.64 13.17 -7.55
CA GLU A 175 4.33 13.73 -7.89
C GLU A 175 3.44 12.62 -8.49
N PRO A 176 2.25 12.32 -7.90
CA PRO A 176 1.38 11.28 -8.41
C PRO A 176 0.62 11.71 -9.66
N LEU A 177 0.35 10.75 -10.54
CA LEU A 177 -0.70 10.89 -11.53
C LEU A 177 -2.06 10.81 -10.83
N VAL A 178 -2.88 11.85 -10.99
CA VAL A 178 -4.21 11.94 -10.38
C VAL A 178 -5.28 11.54 -11.38
N THR A 179 -6.06 10.52 -11.03
CA THR A 179 -7.22 10.08 -11.84
C THR A 179 -8.49 10.14 -11.01
N ILE A 180 -9.56 10.70 -11.57
CA ILE A 180 -10.88 10.75 -10.93
C ILE A 180 -11.88 10.02 -11.81
N LEU A 181 -12.40 8.91 -11.31
CA LEU A 181 -13.52 8.19 -11.91
C LEU A 181 -14.83 8.81 -11.41
N ARG A 182 -15.70 9.24 -12.33
CA ARG A 182 -16.97 9.88 -11.99
C ARG A 182 -18.16 9.06 -12.49
N PRO A 183 -19.29 9.05 -11.75
CA PRO A 183 -20.54 8.51 -12.27
C PRO A 183 -20.93 9.24 -13.56
N LYS A 184 -21.45 8.50 -14.53
CA LYS A 184 -22.07 9.12 -15.69
C LYS A 184 -23.43 9.69 -15.25
N LYS A 185 -23.64 10.98 -15.54
CA LYS A 185 -24.96 11.60 -15.41
C LYS A 185 -25.96 10.98 -16.33
#